data_ea8d5014e02bc95ea7cdb7e311047449
#
_entry.id   ea8d5014e02bc95ea7cdb7e311047449
#
_cell.length_a   1.000
_cell.length_b   1.000
_cell.length_c   1.000
_cell.angle_alpha   90.00
_cell.angle_beta   90.00
_cell.angle_gamma   90.00
#
_symmetry.space_group_name_H-M   'P 1'
#
loop_
_entity.id
_entity.type
_entity.pdbx_description
1 polymer ?
#
loop_
_entity_poly.entity_id
_entity_poly.type
_entity_poly.pdbx_seq_one_letter_code
_entity_poly.pdbx_strand_id
1 'polypeptide(L)'
;RLQRWVERYESFHQRPTNRRIHLVCVPLIVVGLIGLLWCVPLPIPGSQAWYPAPNLAMVLIILASFYYFMLSIPVLLGVIFWSLLSSAIVLSVEASPISLFWSSSVLFLLAWAGQFYGHRLEGKKPAFLEDLQFLLISPAWLIDWLHHRWLRAMGSYLVACAVVLMVCDALFAMKPSIDFSDSLDRATQYDVQIARDPWGIPHMMGKRHADTAFGLAYAHAEDDFLTIQDVLLAARGQLAASSGISMAPNDYYVDLIRIRRELKDRFDLLDPEIKAVCQGYADGLNLYASRHLDQLKRHGWPAKPEDLIAGAMHKLPMMFGMHNDIGRILNNPGPAPQLAA
;
A
#
# COMPACT_ATOMS: atom_id res chain seq x y z
N ARG A 1 6.01 31.33 -24.26
CA ARG A 1 6.77 31.13 -22.99
C ARG A 1 7.48 29.77 -22.96
N LEU A 2 6.79 28.66 -23.27
CA LEU A 2 7.36 27.30 -23.29
C LEU A 2 8.57 27.23 -24.23
N GLN A 3 8.49 27.73 -25.45
CA GLN A 3 9.55 27.66 -26.47
C GLN A 3 10.88 28.22 -25.99
N ARG A 4 10.87 29.36 -25.27
CA ARG A 4 12.09 29.96 -24.68
C ARG A 4 12.73 29.08 -23.62
N TRP A 5 11.94 28.34 -22.85
CA TRP A 5 12.43 27.41 -21.84
C TRP A 5 13.00 26.14 -22.49
N VAL A 6 12.33 25.62 -23.53
CA VAL A 6 12.80 24.47 -24.31
C VAL A 6 14.13 24.78 -24.98
N GLU A 7 14.26 25.94 -25.67
CA GLU A 7 15.50 26.39 -26.29
C GLU A 7 16.64 26.54 -25.26
N ARG A 8 16.35 27.13 -24.10
CA ARG A 8 17.33 27.24 -23.01
C ARG A 8 17.75 25.86 -22.49
N TYR A 9 16.80 24.95 -22.26
CA TYR A 9 17.09 23.58 -21.85
C TYR A 9 17.94 22.84 -22.90
N GLU A 10 17.61 22.96 -24.16
CA GLU A 10 18.38 22.36 -25.25
C GLU A 10 19.81 22.86 -25.33
N SER A 11 20.07 24.12 -24.96
CA SER A 11 21.44 24.69 -24.95
C SER A 11 22.37 23.99 -23.92
N PHE A 12 21.82 23.29 -22.94
CA PHE A 12 22.54 22.48 -21.95
C PHE A 12 22.64 21.00 -22.34
N HIS A 13 21.94 20.55 -23.40
CA HIS A 13 21.85 19.16 -23.83
C HIS A 13 22.27 19.02 -25.30
N GLN A 14 23.50 19.39 -25.62
CA GLN A 14 24.03 19.39 -27.00
C GLN A 14 24.48 17.98 -27.42
N ARG A 15 25.05 17.19 -26.53
CA ARG A 15 25.57 15.85 -26.85
C ARG A 15 24.46 14.80 -27.02
N PRO A 16 24.48 14.03 -28.15
CA PRO A 16 23.47 13.02 -28.41
C PRO A 16 23.39 11.96 -27.30
N THR A 17 24.51 11.59 -26.68
CA THR A 17 24.57 10.63 -25.59
C THR A 17 23.87 11.16 -24.35
N ASN A 18 24.10 12.43 -23.99
CA ASN A 18 23.42 13.07 -22.87
C ASN A 18 21.91 13.12 -23.11
N ARG A 19 21.46 13.50 -24.31
CA ARG A 19 20.03 13.46 -24.69
C ARG A 19 19.40 12.07 -24.50
N ARG A 20 20.07 10.99 -24.93
CA ARG A 20 19.58 9.61 -24.77
C ARG A 20 19.47 9.23 -23.29
N ILE A 21 20.44 9.63 -22.47
CA ILE A 21 20.38 9.39 -21.03
C ILE A 21 19.15 10.09 -20.42
N HIS A 22 18.93 11.36 -20.77
CA HIS A 22 17.77 12.10 -20.28
C HIS A 22 16.43 11.52 -20.76
N LEU A 23 16.35 11.04 -22.01
CA LEU A 23 15.15 10.35 -22.53
C LEU A 23 14.73 9.12 -21.69
N VAL A 24 15.68 8.46 -21.05
CA VAL A 24 15.42 7.30 -20.20
C VAL A 24 15.27 7.73 -18.73
N CYS A 25 16.21 8.54 -18.23
CA CYS A 25 16.26 8.85 -16.81
C CYS A 25 15.11 9.77 -16.34
N VAL A 26 14.68 10.74 -17.16
CA VAL A 26 13.59 11.65 -16.78
C VAL A 26 12.29 10.90 -16.51
N PRO A 27 11.81 10.01 -17.39
CA PRO A 27 10.66 9.17 -17.10
C PRO A 27 10.80 8.35 -15.82
N LEU A 28 11.96 7.72 -15.62
CA LEU A 28 12.21 6.86 -14.46
C LEU A 28 12.26 7.68 -13.16
N ILE A 29 12.77 8.91 -13.17
CA ILE A 29 12.72 9.83 -12.03
C ILE A 29 11.27 10.14 -11.67
N VAL A 30 10.42 10.42 -12.66
CA VAL A 30 9.00 10.71 -12.41
C VAL A 30 8.29 9.51 -11.81
N VAL A 31 8.49 8.29 -12.34
CA VAL A 31 7.92 7.06 -11.77
C VAL A 31 8.40 6.85 -10.34
N GLY A 32 9.71 6.96 -10.09
CA GLY A 32 10.29 6.79 -8.75
C GLY A 32 9.78 7.84 -7.76
N LEU A 33 9.67 9.11 -8.19
CA LEU A 33 9.14 10.20 -7.36
C LEU A 33 7.67 9.97 -7.01
N ILE A 34 6.84 9.61 -8.00
CA ILE A 34 5.43 9.28 -7.76
C ILE A 34 5.33 8.11 -6.78
N GLY A 35 6.12 7.05 -6.95
CA GLY A 35 6.11 5.90 -6.05
C GLY A 35 6.53 6.24 -4.61
N LEU A 36 7.53 7.10 -4.42
CA LEU A 36 7.95 7.58 -3.10
C LEU A 36 6.85 8.41 -2.42
N LEU A 37 6.24 9.34 -3.17
CA LEU A 37 5.16 10.18 -2.65
C LEU A 37 3.85 9.41 -2.45
N TRP A 38 3.66 8.30 -3.17
CA TRP A 38 2.54 7.38 -2.96
C TRP A 38 2.57 6.73 -1.59
N CYS A 39 3.77 6.47 -1.07
CA CYS A 39 3.96 5.93 0.27
C CYS A 39 3.62 6.93 1.40
N VAL A 40 3.32 8.18 1.09
CA VAL A 40 2.98 9.23 2.07
C VAL A 40 1.48 9.50 2.05
N PRO A 41 0.70 8.89 2.97
CA PRO A 41 -0.74 9.07 3.02
C PRO A 41 -1.11 10.48 3.49
N LEU A 42 -2.24 10.98 3.00
CA LEU A 42 -2.82 12.24 3.49
C LEU A 42 -3.81 11.94 4.62
N PRO A 43 -3.74 12.66 5.74
CA PRO A 43 -4.62 12.46 6.89
C PRO A 43 -6.01 13.09 6.64
N ILE A 44 -6.77 12.53 5.68
CA ILE A 44 -8.13 12.99 5.36
C ILE A 44 -9.12 12.13 6.14
N PRO A 45 -9.95 12.67 7.03
CA PRO A 45 -10.96 11.90 7.75
C PRO A 45 -11.90 11.17 6.79
N GLY A 46 -12.18 9.90 7.05
CA GLY A 46 -13.07 9.07 6.22
C GLY A 46 -12.48 8.53 4.91
N SER A 47 -11.26 8.92 4.56
CA SER A 47 -10.61 8.45 3.31
C SER A 47 -10.05 7.02 3.39
N GLN A 48 -10.12 6.38 4.54
CA GLN A 48 -9.61 5.02 4.76
C GLN A 48 -10.35 3.95 3.93
N ALA A 49 -11.61 4.24 3.55
CA ALA A 49 -12.39 3.38 2.67
C ALA A 49 -12.07 3.57 1.17
N TRP A 50 -11.27 4.57 0.83
CA TRP A 50 -10.93 4.87 -0.57
C TRP A 50 -9.70 4.08 -0.99
N TYR A 51 -9.76 3.53 -2.19
CA TYR A 51 -8.61 2.88 -2.81
C TYR A 51 -8.35 3.47 -4.20
N PRO A 52 -7.12 3.90 -4.46
CA PRO A 52 -6.04 4.07 -3.48
C PRO A 52 -6.36 5.18 -2.47
N ALA A 53 -5.85 5.04 -1.25
CA ALA A 53 -5.97 6.10 -0.26
C ALA A 53 -5.32 7.39 -0.77
N PRO A 54 -5.91 8.57 -0.49
CA PRO A 54 -5.31 9.85 -0.86
C PRO A 54 -3.88 9.96 -0.35
N ASN A 55 -2.98 10.37 -1.23
CA ASN A 55 -1.56 10.41 -0.94
C ASN A 55 -0.89 11.64 -1.56
N LEU A 56 0.35 11.90 -1.19
CA LEU A 56 1.07 13.10 -1.62
C LEU A 56 1.37 13.09 -3.12
N ALA A 57 1.44 11.91 -3.78
CA ALA A 57 1.62 11.83 -5.23
C ALA A 57 0.42 12.42 -5.99
N MET A 58 -0.81 12.19 -5.50
CA MET A 58 -2.02 12.77 -6.10
C MET A 58 -1.98 14.30 -6.06
N VAL A 59 -1.53 14.87 -4.94
CA VAL A 59 -1.35 16.33 -4.82
C VAL A 59 -0.33 16.83 -5.84
N LEU A 60 0.81 16.17 -5.97
CA LEU A 60 1.83 16.54 -6.95
C LEU A 60 1.26 16.49 -8.36
N ILE A 61 0.54 15.42 -8.74
CA ILE A 61 -0.05 15.26 -10.07
C ILE A 61 -1.05 16.38 -10.37
N ILE A 62 -1.90 16.75 -9.41
CA ILE A 62 -2.87 17.84 -9.56
C ILE A 62 -2.15 19.18 -9.75
N LEU A 63 -1.18 19.50 -8.90
CA LEU A 63 -0.42 20.75 -9.01
C LEU A 63 0.38 20.84 -10.30
N ALA A 64 1.05 19.73 -10.70
CA ALA A 64 1.77 19.66 -11.96
C ALA A 64 0.81 19.82 -13.16
N SER A 65 -0.34 19.16 -13.14
CA SER A 65 -1.36 19.29 -14.19
C SER A 65 -1.85 20.73 -14.32
N PHE A 66 -2.11 21.40 -13.19
CA PHE A 66 -2.50 22.82 -13.21
C PHE A 66 -1.38 23.72 -13.78
N TYR A 67 -0.14 23.50 -13.38
CA TYR A 67 1.02 24.24 -13.89
C TYR A 67 1.15 24.08 -15.42
N TYR A 68 1.08 22.84 -15.93
CA TYR A 68 1.20 22.59 -17.37
C TYR A 68 -0.02 23.01 -18.17
N PHE A 69 -1.21 23.03 -17.55
CA PHE A 69 -2.42 23.64 -18.14
C PHE A 69 -2.18 25.11 -18.48
N MET A 70 -1.55 25.85 -17.57
CA MET A 70 -1.20 27.27 -17.80
C MET A 70 -0.09 27.45 -18.83
N LEU A 71 0.64 26.39 -19.17
CA LEU A 71 1.80 26.46 -20.06
C LEU A 71 1.46 26.04 -21.49
N SER A 72 0.83 24.89 -21.70
CA SER A 72 0.50 24.33 -23.02
C SER A 72 -0.41 23.11 -22.90
N ILE A 73 -1.53 23.09 -23.64
CA ILE A 73 -2.46 21.95 -23.65
C ILE A 73 -1.82 20.65 -24.15
N PRO A 74 -1.03 20.60 -25.25
CA PRO A 74 -0.35 19.37 -25.66
C PRO A 74 0.58 18.82 -24.57
N VAL A 75 1.31 19.69 -23.89
CA VAL A 75 2.21 19.27 -22.79
C VAL A 75 1.40 18.77 -21.61
N LEU A 76 0.29 19.41 -21.24
CA LEU A 76 -0.63 18.92 -20.21
C LEU A 76 -1.10 17.49 -20.50
N LEU A 77 -1.59 17.24 -21.73
CA LEU A 77 -2.07 15.90 -22.12
C LEU A 77 -0.97 14.84 -22.00
N GLY A 78 0.25 15.17 -22.41
CA GLY A 78 1.39 14.29 -22.25
C GLY A 78 1.76 14.05 -20.78
N VAL A 79 1.69 15.08 -19.93
CA VAL A 79 1.93 14.95 -18.48
C VAL A 79 0.85 14.09 -17.82
N ILE A 80 -0.42 14.29 -18.16
CA ILE A 80 -1.52 13.46 -17.67
C ILE A 80 -1.31 12.00 -18.09
N PHE A 81 -1.02 11.75 -19.36
CA PHE A 81 -0.72 10.40 -19.86
C PHE A 81 0.40 9.74 -19.06
N TRP A 82 1.52 10.47 -18.88
CA TRP A 82 2.68 9.95 -18.16
C TRP A 82 2.40 9.72 -16.67
N SER A 83 1.64 10.61 -16.05
CA SER A 83 1.23 10.47 -14.65
C SER A 83 0.33 9.25 -14.44
N LEU A 84 -0.62 9.02 -15.34
CA LEU A 84 -1.49 7.83 -15.32
C LEU A 84 -0.69 6.54 -15.51
N LEU A 85 0.24 6.52 -16.48
CA LEU A 85 1.11 5.36 -16.70
C LEU A 85 2.00 5.09 -15.48
N SER A 86 2.58 6.13 -14.89
CA SER A 86 3.38 6.03 -13.67
C SER A 86 2.55 5.49 -12.50
N SER A 87 1.32 5.98 -12.33
CA SER A 87 0.39 5.49 -11.30
C SER A 87 0.02 4.03 -11.52
N ALA A 88 -0.18 3.59 -12.77
CA ALA A 88 -0.44 2.19 -13.09
C ALA A 88 0.76 1.29 -12.74
N ILE A 89 1.99 1.73 -13.01
CA ILE A 89 3.22 1.02 -12.61
C ILE A 89 3.30 0.92 -11.08
N VAL A 90 3.08 2.02 -10.37
CA VAL A 90 3.11 2.08 -8.90
C VAL A 90 2.07 1.14 -8.29
N LEU A 91 0.85 1.14 -8.79
CA LEU A 91 -0.21 0.22 -8.36
C LEU A 91 0.16 -1.26 -8.61
N SER A 92 0.79 -1.55 -9.74
CA SER A 92 1.25 -2.92 -10.06
C SER A 92 2.34 -3.38 -9.08
N VAL A 93 3.27 -2.49 -8.69
CA VAL A 93 4.29 -2.79 -7.67
C VAL A 93 3.65 -2.93 -6.30
N GLU A 94 2.71 -2.05 -5.95
CA GLU A 94 1.97 -2.11 -4.68
C GLU A 94 1.16 -3.41 -4.52
N ALA A 95 0.64 -3.95 -5.62
CA ALA A 95 -0.07 -5.23 -5.65
C ALA A 95 0.86 -6.45 -5.58
N SER A 96 2.18 -6.26 -5.74
CA SER A 96 3.20 -7.32 -5.71
C SER A 96 3.81 -7.48 -4.30
N PRO A 97 4.56 -8.57 -4.02
CA PRO A 97 5.27 -8.72 -2.74
C PRO A 97 6.48 -7.77 -2.59
N ILE A 98 6.77 -6.96 -3.61
CA ILE A 98 7.92 -6.04 -3.61
C ILE A 98 7.56 -4.78 -2.82
N SER A 99 8.45 -4.33 -1.93
CA SER A 99 8.26 -3.08 -1.20
C SER A 99 8.27 -1.89 -2.16
N LEU A 100 7.15 -1.16 -2.24
CA LEU A 100 7.01 0.02 -3.09
C LEU A 100 8.02 1.11 -2.70
N PHE A 101 8.26 1.32 -1.41
CA PHE A 101 9.21 2.33 -0.93
C PHE A 101 10.64 2.03 -1.41
N TRP A 102 11.13 0.80 -1.20
CA TRP A 102 12.50 0.45 -1.58
C TRP A 102 12.71 0.39 -3.09
N SER A 103 11.76 -0.18 -3.84
CA SER A 103 11.85 -0.22 -5.31
C SER A 103 11.84 1.18 -5.92
N SER A 104 10.96 2.06 -5.44
CA SER A 104 10.89 3.46 -5.88
C SER A 104 12.14 4.25 -5.50
N SER A 105 12.69 4.02 -4.30
CA SER A 105 13.94 4.66 -3.85
C SER A 105 15.12 4.27 -4.74
N VAL A 106 15.29 2.98 -5.01
CA VAL A 106 16.37 2.48 -5.86
C VAL A 106 16.22 3.02 -7.29
N LEU A 107 15.02 2.97 -7.86
CA LEU A 107 14.74 3.50 -9.20
C LEU A 107 15.07 4.99 -9.29
N PHE A 108 14.59 5.78 -8.33
CA PHE A 108 14.82 7.23 -8.26
C PHE A 108 16.31 7.54 -8.18
N LEU A 109 17.05 6.90 -7.27
CA LEU A 109 18.50 7.15 -7.09
C LEU A 109 19.33 6.74 -8.32
N LEU A 110 19.01 5.58 -8.94
CA LEU A 110 19.71 5.13 -10.15
C LEU A 110 19.45 6.07 -11.34
N ALA A 111 18.21 6.51 -11.50
CA ALA A 111 17.86 7.46 -12.56
C ALA A 111 18.53 8.84 -12.34
N TRP A 112 18.62 9.31 -11.09
CA TRP A 112 19.39 10.52 -10.74
C TRP A 112 20.87 10.37 -11.01
N ALA A 113 21.47 9.22 -10.62
CA ALA A 113 22.88 8.94 -10.94
C ALA A 113 23.14 8.97 -12.46
N GLY A 114 22.20 8.42 -13.25
CA GLY A 114 22.25 8.51 -14.71
C GLY A 114 22.22 9.96 -15.23
N GLN A 115 21.35 10.80 -14.66
CA GLN A 115 21.28 12.24 -14.98
C GLN A 115 22.62 12.93 -14.71
N PHE A 116 23.20 12.74 -13.51
CA PHE A 116 24.51 13.32 -13.17
C PHE A 116 25.62 12.84 -14.11
N TYR A 117 25.60 11.57 -14.51
CA TYR A 117 26.54 11.05 -15.49
C TYR A 117 26.38 11.73 -16.85
N GLY A 118 25.14 11.94 -17.32
CA GLY A 118 24.84 12.67 -18.54
C GLY A 118 25.40 14.10 -18.53
N HIS A 119 25.17 14.84 -17.45
CA HIS A 119 25.71 16.21 -17.27
C HIS A 119 27.24 16.23 -17.19
N ARG A 120 27.86 15.24 -16.58
CA ARG A 120 29.33 15.11 -16.56
C ARG A 120 29.91 14.94 -17.97
N LEU A 121 29.23 14.19 -18.83
CA LEU A 121 29.62 14.05 -20.23
C LEU A 121 29.53 15.37 -21.01
N GLU A 122 28.55 16.22 -20.67
CA GLU A 122 28.36 17.53 -21.28
C GLU A 122 29.50 18.54 -20.92
N GLY A 123 30.19 18.29 -19.80
CA GLY A 123 31.25 19.15 -19.28
C GLY A 123 30.77 20.47 -18.64
N LYS A 124 29.47 20.61 -18.43
CA LYS A 124 28.87 21.75 -17.73
C LYS A 124 28.40 21.29 -16.34
N LYS A 125 28.75 22.05 -15.29
CA LYS A 125 28.24 21.78 -13.94
C LYS A 125 26.76 22.13 -13.90
N PRO A 126 25.91 21.24 -13.37
CA PRO A 126 24.51 21.59 -13.10
C PRO A 126 24.46 22.77 -12.13
N ALA A 127 23.69 23.80 -12.44
CA ALA A 127 23.38 24.86 -11.51
C ALA A 127 22.19 24.39 -10.65
N PHE A 128 22.43 23.91 -9.44
CA PHE A 128 21.49 23.19 -8.57
C PHE A 128 20.11 23.87 -8.40
N LEU A 129 20.03 25.19 -8.41
CA LEU A 129 18.78 25.94 -8.36
C LEU A 129 18.07 26.07 -9.73
N GLU A 130 18.83 26.10 -10.83
CA GLU A 130 18.26 26.03 -12.18
C GLU A 130 17.79 24.62 -12.51
N ASP A 131 18.43 23.58 -11.95
CA ASP A 131 18.03 22.18 -12.13
C ASP A 131 16.69 21.86 -11.48
N LEU A 132 16.30 22.51 -10.39
CA LEU A 132 14.96 22.33 -9.81
C LEU A 132 13.86 22.89 -10.74
N GLN A 133 14.13 24.00 -11.43
CA GLN A 133 13.23 24.51 -12.48
C GLN A 133 13.27 23.60 -13.71
N PHE A 134 14.44 23.06 -14.06
CA PHE A 134 14.61 22.11 -15.15
C PHE A 134 13.98 20.75 -14.85
N LEU A 135 13.82 20.37 -13.59
CA LEU A 135 13.04 19.17 -13.22
C LEU A 135 11.58 19.26 -13.71
N LEU A 136 10.97 20.44 -13.64
CA LEU A 136 9.62 20.70 -14.19
C LEU A 136 9.65 20.89 -15.72
N ILE A 137 10.76 21.33 -16.31
CA ILE A 137 10.86 21.58 -17.73
C ILE A 137 11.26 20.33 -18.50
N SER A 138 12.04 19.42 -17.90
CA SER A 138 12.49 18.17 -18.53
C SER A 138 11.34 17.29 -19.03
N PRO A 139 10.27 17.03 -18.27
CA PRO A 139 9.09 16.33 -18.79
C PRO A 139 8.41 17.11 -19.94
N ALA A 140 8.31 18.44 -19.82
CA ALA A 140 7.72 19.27 -20.87
C ALA A 140 8.55 19.24 -22.16
N TRP A 141 9.87 19.30 -22.07
CA TRP A 141 10.78 19.16 -23.21
C TRP A 141 10.66 17.78 -23.86
N LEU A 142 10.64 16.72 -23.06
CA LEU A 142 10.48 15.36 -23.54
C LEU A 142 9.16 15.19 -24.30
N ILE A 143 8.07 15.69 -23.73
CA ILE A 143 6.73 15.62 -24.34
C ILE A 143 6.69 16.46 -25.63
N ASP A 144 7.23 17.68 -25.62
CA ASP A 144 7.29 18.56 -26.79
C ASP A 144 8.11 17.91 -27.91
N TRP A 145 9.28 17.32 -27.58
CA TRP A 145 10.11 16.59 -28.55
C TRP A 145 9.36 15.36 -29.12
N LEU A 146 8.65 14.59 -28.25
CA LEU A 146 7.86 13.43 -28.66
C LEU A 146 6.70 13.86 -29.56
N HIS A 147 6.02 14.96 -29.19
CA HIS A 147 4.91 15.53 -29.95
C HIS A 147 5.33 15.92 -31.36
N HIS A 148 6.43 16.64 -31.50
CA HIS A 148 6.94 17.08 -32.83
C HIS A 148 7.43 15.91 -33.67
N ARG A 149 7.92 14.84 -33.07
CA ARG A 149 8.53 13.74 -33.80
C ARG A 149 7.57 12.59 -34.10
N TRP A 150 6.65 12.27 -33.19
CA TRP A 150 5.84 11.06 -33.23
C TRP A 150 4.33 11.28 -33.15
N LEU A 151 3.87 12.31 -32.45
CA LEU A 151 2.49 12.50 -32.07
C LEU A 151 1.97 13.86 -32.52
N ARG A 152 1.88 14.06 -33.84
CA ARG A 152 1.44 15.36 -34.41
C ARG A 152 -0.04 15.70 -34.22
N ALA A 153 -0.84 14.81 -33.65
CA ALA A 153 -2.26 15.03 -33.44
C ALA A 153 -2.68 14.84 -31.99
N MET A 154 -3.40 15.79 -31.43
CA MET A 154 -3.98 15.75 -30.08
C MET A 154 -4.83 14.49 -29.83
N GLY A 155 -5.47 13.94 -30.88
CA GLY A 155 -6.23 12.70 -30.81
C GLY A 155 -5.41 11.49 -30.34
N SER A 156 -4.13 11.42 -30.69
CA SER A 156 -3.25 10.31 -30.24
C SER A 156 -3.04 10.32 -28.74
N TYR A 157 -2.92 11.48 -28.10
CA TYR A 157 -2.80 11.59 -26.64
C TYR A 157 -4.11 11.19 -25.96
N LEU A 158 -5.26 11.61 -26.50
CA LEU A 158 -6.56 11.26 -25.95
C LEU A 158 -6.80 9.75 -25.98
N VAL A 159 -6.47 9.09 -27.10
CA VAL A 159 -6.54 7.62 -27.23
C VAL A 159 -5.59 6.96 -26.25
N ALA A 160 -4.34 7.43 -26.16
CA ALA A 160 -3.37 6.88 -25.23
C ALA A 160 -3.80 7.06 -23.77
N CYS A 161 -4.33 8.24 -23.39
CA CYS A 161 -4.90 8.47 -22.07
C CYS A 161 -6.10 7.54 -21.77
N ALA A 162 -6.99 7.35 -22.75
CA ALA A 162 -8.14 6.46 -22.60
C ALA A 162 -7.69 5.01 -22.36
N VAL A 163 -6.69 4.51 -23.12
CA VAL A 163 -6.13 3.17 -22.93
C VAL A 163 -5.51 3.03 -21.55
N VAL A 164 -4.73 4.02 -21.10
CA VAL A 164 -4.11 3.96 -19.77
C VAL A 164 -5.18 4.04 -18.66
N LEU A 165 -6.22 4.85 -18.83
CA LEU A 165 -7.34 4.89 -17.87
C LEU A 165 -8.05 3.53 -17.80
N MET A 166 -8.29 2.87 -18.94
CA MET A 166 -8.86 1.51 -18.94
C MET A 166 -7.94 0.49 -18.23
N VAL A 167 -6.63 0.58 -18.43
CA VAL A 167 -5.65 -0.26 -17.73
C VAL A 167 -5.64 0.05 -16.24
N CYS A 168 -5.66 1.32 -15.85
CA CYS A 168 -5.77 1.72 -14.45
C CYS A 168 -7.06 1.19 -13.83
N ASP A 169 -8.21 1.36 -14.50
CA ASP A 169 -9.50 0.86 -14.02
C ASP A 169 -9.47 -0.66 -13.82
N ALA A 170 -8.90 -1.39 -14.79
CA ALA A 170 -8.71 -2.84 -14.67
C ALA A 170 -7.79 -3.20 -13.48
N LEU A 171 -6.70 -2.47 -13.26
CA LEU A 171 -5.81 -2.67 -12.12
C LEU A 171 -6.48 -2.31 -10.78
N PHE A 172 -7.31 -1.26 -10.76
CA PHE A 172 -8.11 -0.90 -9.58
C PHE A 172 -9.18 -1.95 -9.27
N ALA A 173 -9.78 -2.53 -10.32
CA ALA A 173 -10.76 -3.60 -10.18
C ALA A 173 -10.13 -4.94 -9.77
N MET A 174 -8.82 -5.11 -9.98
CA MET A 174 -8.06 -6.27 -9.48
C MET A 174 -7.83 -6.13 -7.97
N LYS A 175 -8.90 -6.26 -7.18
CA LYS A 175 -8.73 -6.63 -5.78
C LYS A 175 -7.96 -7.94 -5.76
N PRO A 176 -6.89 -8.08 -4.94
CA PRO A 176 -6.26 -9.37 -4.78
C PRO A 176 -7.35 -10.38 -4.46
N SER A 177 -7.50 -11.41 -5.28
CA SER A 177 -8.47 -12.46 -5.05
C SER A 177 -8.04 -13.19 -3.78
N ILE A 178 -8.75 -12.94 -2.69
CA ILE A 178 -8.52 -13.66 -1.45
C ILE A 178 -9.14 -15.03 -1.66
N ASP A 179 -8.29 -16.06 -1.56
CA ASP A 179 -8.74 -17.43 -1.72
C ASP A 179 -9.26 -17.98 -0.39
N PHE A 180 -10.54 -18.30 -0.35
CA PHE A 180 -11.22 -18.91 0.77
C PHE A 180 -11.57 -20.39 0.52
N SER A 181 -11.16 -20.99 -0.59
CA SER A 181 -11.59 -22.34 -1.02
C SER A 181 -11.41 -23.39 0.06
N ASP A 182 -10.22 -23.46 0.66
CA ASP A 182 -9.94 -24.44 1.73
C ASP A 182 -10.85 -24.27 2.95
N SER A 183 -11.14 -23.03 3.33
CA SER A 183 -12.04 -22.73 4.47
C SER A 183 -13.49 -23.04 4.15
N LEU A 184 -13.91 -22.80 2.91
CA LEU A 184 -15.27 -23.13 2.46
C LEU A 184 -15.48 -24.65 2.39
N ASP A 185 -14.50 -25.42 1.95
CA ASP A 185 -14.56 -26.87 1.95
C ASP A 185 -14.65 -27.42 3.37
N ARG A 186 -13.86 -26.90 4.31
CA ARG A 186 -13.94 -27.28 5.74
C ARG A 186 -15.23 -26.82 6.40
N ALA A 187 -15.80 -25.69 5.97
CA ALA A 187 -17.06 -25.16 6.55
C ALA A 187 -18.21 -26.16 6.46
N THR A 188 -18.22 -27.05 5.46
CA THR A 188 -19.22 -28.10 5.28
C THR A 188 -19.17 -29.19 6.36
N GLN A 189 -18.09 -29.26 7.14
CA GLN A 189 -17.87 -30.30 8.16
C GLN A 189 -18.36 -29.88 9.57
N TYR A 190 -18.72 -28.62 9.75
CA TYR A 190 -19.21 -28.12 11.04
C TYR A 190 -20.73 -28.25 11.14
N ASP A 191 -21.18 -28.79 12.26
CA ASP A 191 -22.61 -28.99 12.57
C ASP A 191 -22.97 -28.12 13.79
N VAL A 192 -23.44 -26.90 13.53
CA VAL A 192 -23.78 -25.92 14.55
C VAL A 192 -25.09 -25.21 14.24
N GLN A 193 -25.90 -24.99 15.24
CA GLN A 193 -27.09 -24.14 15.20
C GLN A 193 -26.79 -22.82 15.92
N ILE A 194 -27.11 -21.70 15.26
CA ILE A 194 -27.05 -20.36 15.86
C ILE A 194 -28.47 -19.87 16.02
N ALA A 195 -28.89 -19.63 17.24
CA ALA A 195 -30.18 -19.06 17.58
C ALA A 195 -29.96 -17.71 18.29
N ARG A 196 -30.71 -16.68 17.92
CA ARG A 196 -30.67 -15.41 18.63
C ARG A 196 -31.91 -15.25 19.52
N ASP A 197 -31.67 -14.83 20.75
CA ASP A 197 -32.76 -14.53 21.68
C ASP A 197 -33.44 -13.18 21.35
N PRO A 198 -34.52 -12.79 22.06
CA PRO A 198 -35.21 -11.51 21.82
C PRO A 198 -34.34 -10.24 22.00
N TRP A 199 -33.19 -10.35 22.67
CA TRP A 199 -32.24 -9.26 22.85
C TRP A 199 -31.10 -9.27 21.79
N GLY A 200 -31.14 -10.26 20.88
CA GLY A 200 -30.14 -10.40 19.81
C GLY A 200 -28.90 -11.20 20.24
N ILE A 201 -28.83 -11.73 21.45
CA ILE A 201 -27.69 -12.51 21.95
C ILE A 201 -27.63 -13.86 21.21
N PRO A 202 -26.51 -14.20 20.55
CA PRO A 202 -26.38 -15.46 19.84
C PRO A 202 -26.10 -16.63 20.80
N HIS A 203 -26.83 -17.72 20.62
CA HIS A 203 -26.64 -18.99 21.31
C HIS A 203 -26.18 -20.03 20.29
N MET A 204 -24.99 -20.60 20.47
CA MET A 204 -24.43 -21.61 19.59
C MET A 204 -24.55 -23.00 20.22
N MET A 205 -25.09 -23.93 19.44
CA MET A 205 -25.21 -25.34 19.83
C MET A 205 -24.53 -26.23 18.82
N GLY A 206 -23.30 -26.64 19.10
CA GLY A 206 -22.50 -27.54 18.30
C GLY A 206 -22.21 -28.86 19.02
N LYS A 207 -21.98 -29.95 18.29
CA LYS A 207 -21.66 -31.27 18.86
C LYS A 207 -20.23 -31.34 19.38
N ARG A 208 -19.30 -30.61 18.74
CA ARG A 208 -17.89 -30.53 19.09
C ARG A 208 -17.55 -29.09 19.48
N HIS A 209 -16.50 -28.88 20.25
CA HIS A 209 -16.02 -27.55 20.58
C HIS A 209 -15.65 -26.73 19.31
N ALA A 210 -15.11 -27.39 18.29
CA ALA A 210 -14.82 -26.77 17.02
C ALA A 210 -16.07 -26.28 16.28
N ASP A 211 -17.19 -27.03 16.34
CA ASP A 211 -18.46 -26.61 15.74
C ASP A 211 -19.01 -25.36 16.43
N THR A 212 -18.95 -25.34 17.78
CA THR A 212 -19.34 -24.16 18.55
C THR A 212 -18.47 -22.94 18.25
N ALA A 213 -17.13 -23.13 18.12
CA ALA A 213 -16.20 -22.08 17.79
C ALA A 213 -16.45 -21.50 16.39
N PHE A 214 -16.77 -22.35 15.42
CA PHE A 214 -17.18 -21.94 14.07
C PHE A 214 -18.43 -21.05 14.11
N GLY A 215 -19.48 -21.49 14.82
CA GLY A 215 -20.71 -20.71 14.97
C GLY A 215 -20.49 -19.38 15.70
N LEU A 216 -19.66 -19.40 16.76
CA LEU A 216 -19.30 -18.18 17.50
C LEU A 216 -18.59 -17.17 16.60
N ALA A 217 -17.62 -17.62 15.81
CA ALA A 217 -16.88 -16.74 14.91
C ALA A 217 -17.78 -16.10 13.85
N TYR A 218 -18.71 -16.90 13.29
CA TYR A 218 -19.68 -16.39 12.32
C TYR A 218 -20.60 -15.34 12.96
N ALA A 219 -21.16 -15.61 14.15
CA ALA A 219 -22.02 -14.67 14.87
C ALA A 219 -21.28 -13.39 15.30
N HIS A 220 -20.03 -13.50 15.75
CA HIS A 220 -19.18 -12.32 16.01
C HIS A 220 -18.99 -11.45 14.77
N ALA A 221 -18.77 -12.10 13.62
CA ALA A 221 -18.61 -11.38 12.36
C ALA A 221 -19.93 -10.71 11.90
N GLU A 222 -21.09 -11.33 12.18
CA GLU A 222 -22.39 -10.68 11.94
C GLU A 222 -22.56 -9.43 12.80
N ASP A 223 -22.11 -9.45 14.05
CA ASP A 223 -22.32 -8.36 14.99
C ASP A 223 -21.34 -7.19 14.77
N ASP A 224 -20.05 -7.47 14.51
CA ASP A 224 -19.05 -6.40 14.33
C ASP A 224 -17.83 -6.85 13.48
N PHE A 225 -18.06 -7.00 12.20
CA PHE A 225 -17.02 -7.47 11.28
C PHE A 225 -15.84 -6.50 11.15
N LEU A 226 -16.11 -5.19 11.23
CA LEU A 226 -15.05 -4.19 11.07
C LEU A 226 -14.05 -4.23 12.22
N THR A 227 -14.52 -4.34 13.46
CA THR A 227 -13.65 -4.48 14.64
C THR A 227 -12.86 -5.78 14.62
N ILE A 228 -13.47 -6.90 14.18
CA ILE A 228 -12.76 -8.18 14.07
C ILE A 228 -11.58 -8.06 13.11
N GLN A 229 -11.74 -7.40 11.97
CA GLN A 229 -10.66 -7.18 11.02
C GLN A 229 -9.51 -6.37 11.65
N ASP A 230 -9.84 -5.33 12.43
CA ASP A 230 -8.82 -4.55 13.15
C ASP A 230 -8.10 -5.38 14.21
N VAL A 231 -8.81 -6.24 14.92
CA VAL A 231 -8.22 -7.14 15.90
C VAL A 231 -7.27 -8.15 15.24
N LEU A 232 -7.65 -8.73 14.10
CA LEU A 232 -6.76 -9.61 13.33
C LEU A 232 -5.49 -8.89 12.91
N LEU A 233 -5.61 -7.69 12.34
CA LEU A 233 -4.47 -6.89 11.92
C LEU A 233 -3.59 -6.46 13.11
N ALA A 234 -4.21 -6.07 14.23
CA ALA A 234 -3.50 -5.70 15.45
C ALA A 234 -2.68 -6.88 15.99
N ALA A 235 -3.28 -8.06 16.11
CA ALA A 235 -2.62 -9.26 16.62
C ALA A 235 -1.48 -9.76 15.69
N ARG A 236 -1.61 -9.52 14.40
CA ARG A 236 -0.57 -9.83 13.40
C ARG A 236 0.54 -8.80 13.32
N GLY A 237 0.42 -7.63 13.98
CA GLY A 237 1.37 -6.53 13.85
C GLY A 237 1.34 -5.92 12.43
N GLN A 238 0.16 -5.77 11.86
CA GLN A 238 -0.10 -5.23 10.53
C GLN A 238 -1.13 -4.09 10.54
N LEU A 239 -1.44 -3.56 11.73
CA LEU A 239 -2.46 -2.53 11.87
C LEU A 239 -2.04 -1.22 11.20
N ALA A 240 -0.76 -0.87 11.27
CA ALA A 240 -0.23 0.33 10.62
C ALA A 240 -0.35 0.29 9.09
N ALA A 241 -0.27 -0.90 8.48
CA ALA A 241 -0.45 -1.07 7.04
C ALA A 241 -1.88 -0.77 6.58
N SER A 242 -2.87 -0.92 7.47
CA SER A 242 -4.28 -0.64 7.18
C SER A 242 -4.73 0.73 7.67
N SER A 243 -4.26 1.15 8.85
CA SER A 243 -4.81 2.31 9.58
C SER A 243 -3.81 3.46 9.74
N GLY A 244 -2.62 3.34 9.12
CA GLY A 244 -1.61 4.40 9.05
C GLY A 244 -0.60 4.38 10.19
N ILE A 245 0.39 5.28 10.10
CA ILE A 245 1.59 5.31 10.96
C ILE A 245 1.27 5.47 12.45
N SER A 246 0.14 6.07 12.80
CA SER A 246 -0.30 6.21 14.20
C SER A 246 -0.49 4.86 14.91
N MET A 247 -0.69 3.77 14.14
CA MET A 247 -0.82 2.40 14.66
C MET A 247 0.50 1.64 14.71
N ALA A 248 1.61 2.22 14.27
CA ALA A 248 2.94 1.60 14.33
C ALA A 248 3.37 1.16 15.75
N PRO A 249 2.98 1.85 16.84
CA PRO A 249 3.25 1.36 18.20
C PRO A 249 2.64 -0.01 18.49
N ASN A 250 1.46 -0.31 17.95
CA ASN A 250 0.87 -1.64 18.06
C ASN A 250 1.73 -2.70 17.35
N ASP A 251 2.15 -2.42 16.13
CA ASP A 251 2.93 -3.36 15.34
C ASP A 251 4.31 -3.61 15.97
N TYR A 252 4.92 -2.55 16.51
CA TYR A 252 6.14 -2.66 17.29
C TYR A 252 5.95 -3.51 18.57
N TYR A 253 4.83 -3.33 19.28
CA TYR A 253 4.49 -4.14 20.45
C TYR A 253 4.40 -5.62 20.11
N VAL A 254 3.69 -5.98 19.05
CA VAL A 254 3.57 -7.37 18.58
C VAL A 254 4.93 -8.00 18.28
N ASP A 255 5.83 -7.22 17.68
CA ASP A 255 7.19 -7.67 17.37
C ASP A 255 8.06 -7.78 18.64
N LEU A 256 7.93 -6.83 19.58
CA LEU A 256 8.62 -6.81 20.85
C LEU A 256 8.34 -8.07 21.70
N ILE A 257 7.06 -8.45 21.83
CA ILE A 257 6.66 -9.66 22.56
C ILE A 257 6.70 -10.93 21.70
N ARG A 258 7.16 -10.82 20.45
CA ARG A 258 7.45 -11.91 19.51
C ARG A 258 6.25 -12.82 19.20
N ILE A 259 5.03 -12.31 19.19
CA ILE A 259 3.82 -13.12 18.95
C ILE A 259 3.97 -14.03 17.73
N ARG A 260 4.36 -13.48 16.58
CA ARG A 260 4.50 -14.25 15.33
C ARG A 260 5.53 -15.37 15.42
N ARG A 261 6.64 -15.12 16.11
CA ARG A 261 7.72 -16.10 16.28
C ARG A 261 7.27 -17.23 17.21
N GLU A 262 6.69 -16.89 18.35
CA GLU A 262 6.22 -17.88 19.31
C GLU A 262 5.14 -18.79 18.69
N LEU A 263 4.22 -18.23 17.93
CA LEU A 263 3.20 -19.00 17.23
C LEU A 263 3.80 -19.93 16.18
N LYS A 264 4.72 -19.44 15.36
CA LYS A 264 5.39 -20.27 14.36
C LYS A 264 6.11 -21.46 14.96
N ASP A 265 6.76 -21.28 16.12
CA ASP A 265 7.59 -22.29 16.75
C ASP A 265 6.78 -23.25 17.65
N ARG A 266 5.59 -22.84 18.16
CA ARG A 266 4.87 -23.53 19.20
C ARG A 266 3.41 -23.87 18.92
N PHE A 267 2.79 -23.34 17.88
CA PHE A 267 1.37 -23.61 17.59
C PHE A 267 1.12 -25.11 17.42
N ASP A 268 2.03 -25.82 16.74
CA ASP A 268 1.92 -27.26 16.52
C ASP A 268 2.02 -28.11 17.79
N LEU A 269 2.55 -27.55 18.89
CA LEU A 269 2.63 -28.22 20.19
C LEU A 269 1.33 -28.15 20.99
N LEU A 270 0.35 -27.36 20.54
CA LEU A 270 -0.95 -27.26 21.21
C LEU A 270 -1.72 -28.60 21.11
N ASP A 271 -2.57 -28.82 22.11
CA ASP A 271 -3.50 -29.93 22.10
C ASP A 271 -4.32 -29.97 20.81
N PRO A 272 -4.53 -31.14 20.20
CA PRO A 272 -5.31 -31.28 18.96
C PRO A 272 -6.71 -30.68 19.04
N GLU A 273 -7.37 -30.76 20.22
CA GLU A 273 -8.69 -30.17 20.40
C GLU A 273 -8.66 -28.65 20.38
N ILE A 274 -7.64 -28.04 21.01
CA ILE A 274 -7.44 -26.58 20.95
C ILE A 274 -7.17 -26.12 19.52
N LYS A 275 -6.34 -26.85 18.78
CA LYS A 275 -6.10 -26.56 17.35
C LYS A 275 -7.38 -26.65 16.53
N ALA A 276 -8.22 -27.65 16.79
CA ALA A 276 -9.52 -27.79 16.14
C ALA A 276 -10.47 -26.63 16.45
N VAL A 277 -10.49 -26.14 17.69
CA VAL A 277 -11.23 -24.91 18.08
C VAL A 277 -10.72 -23.70 17.32
N CYS A 278 -9.41 -23.49 17.28
CA CYS A 278 -8.79 -22.39 16.53
C CYS A 278 -9.13 -22.46 15.03
N GLN A 279 -9.10 -23.65 14.45
CA GLN A 279 -9.46 -23.88 13.04
C GLN A 279 -10.95 -23.57 12.81
N GLY A 280 -11.85 -24.07 13.66
CA GLY A 280 -13.26 -23.79 13.56
C GLY A 280 -13.56 -22.29 13.62
N TYR A 281 -12.92 -21.57 14.53
CA TYR A 281 -13.08 -20.12 14.65
C TYR A 281 -12.59 -19.40 13.37
N ALA A 282 -11.41 -19.75 12.85
CA ALA A 282 -10.88 -19.17 11.62
C ALA A 282 -11.79 -19.44 10.41
N ASP A 283 -12.29 -20.67 10.27
CA ASP A 283 -13.18 -21.06 9.17
C ASP A 283 -14.54 -20.34 9.25
N GLY A 284 -15.08 -20.11 10.46
CA GLY A 284 -16.30 -19.33 10.67
C GLY A 284 -16.14 -17.87 10.23
N LEU A 285 -15.02 -17.23 10.57
CA LEU A 285 -14.69 -15.88 10.10
C LEU A 285 -14.54 -15.86 8.59
N ASN A 286 -13.82 -16.83 8.01
CA ASN A 286 -13.58 -16.91 6.57
C ASN A 286 -14.86 -17.16 5.77
N LEU A 287 -15.79 -17.95 6.30
CA LEU A 287 -17.10 -18.13 5.68
C LEU A 287 -17.88 -16.83 5.63
N TYR A 288 -17.91 -16.06 6.73
CA TYR A 288 -18.56 -14.75 6.75
C TYR A 288 -17.88 -13.79 5.76
N ALA A 289 -16.55 -13.71 5.81
CA ALA A 289 -15.73 -12.87 4.95
C ALA A 289 -15.95 -13.17 3.46
N SER A 290 -16.05 -14.44 3.08
CA SER A 290 -16.30 -14.86 1.69
C SER A 290 -17.65 -14.39 1.13
N ARG A 291 -18.63 -14.16 2.01
CA ARG A 291 -19.97 -13.67 1.69
C ARG A 291 -20.08 -12.16 1.70
N HIS A 292 -19.08 -11.44 2.25
CA HIS A 292 -19.08 -9.99 2.46
C HIS A 292 -17.78 -9.37 1.92
N LEU A 293 -17.42 -9.71 0.67
CA LEU A 293 -16.16 -9.28 0.03
C LEU A 293 -16.06 -7.75 -0.13
N ASP A 294 -17.17 -7.06 -0.18
CA ASP A 294 -17.27 -5.60 -0.23
C ASP A 294 -16.81 -4.90 1.07
N GLN A 295 -16.90 -5.61 2.20
CA GLN A 295 -16.52 -5.11 3.53
C GLN A 295 -15.08 -5.47 3.92
N LEU A 296 -14.37 -6.25 3.11
CA LEU A 296 -13.02 -6.72 3.44
C LEU A 296 -12.01 -5.59 3.42
N LYS A 297 -11.23 -5.48 4.49
CA LYS A 297 -9.98 -4.72 4.48
C LYS A 297 -8.95 -5.46 3.62
N ARG A 298 -8.06 -4.71 3.00
CA ARG A 298 -7.08 -5.22 2.03
C ARG A 298 -6.14 -6.29 2.60
N HIS A 299 -5.86 -6.21 3.89
CA HIS A 299 -4.92 -7.07 4.59
C HIS A 299 -5.64 -7.91 5.65
N GLY A 300 -5.04 -9.02 6.06
CA GLY A 300 -5.54 -9.84 7.16
C GLY A 300 -6.35 -11.06 6.74
N TRP A 301 -6.64 -11.26 5.47
CA TRP A 301 -7.43 -12.40 5.00
C TRP A 301 -6.59 -13.38 4.15
N PRO A 302 -6.90 -14.68 4.19
CA PRO A 302 -7.86 -15.32 5.10
C PRO A 302 -7.40 -15.32 6.57
N ALA A 303 -8.36 -15.42 7.51
CA ALA A 303 -8.07 -15.67 8.92
C ALA A 303 -7.44 -17.05 9.08
N LYS A 304 -6.50 -17.19 10.01
CA LYS A 304 -5.73 -18.40 10.27
C LYS A 304 -6.02 -18.93 11.68
N PRO A 305 -5.87 -20.24 11.93
CA PRO A 305 -6.06 -20.79 13.27
C PRO A 305 -5.22 -20.12 14.35
N GLU A 306 -3.98 -19.74 13.99
CA GLU A 306 -3.05 -19.06 14.90
C GLU A 306 -3.54 -17.69 15.36
N ASP A 307 -4.44 -17.05 14.61
CA ASP A 307 -4.89 -15.69 14.90
C ASP A 307 -5.69 -15.61 16.21
N LEU A 308 -6.42 -16.67 16.57
CA LEU A 308 -7.14 -16.73 17.83
C LEU A 308 -6.18 -16.66 19.02
N ILE A 309 -5.09 -17.43 18.93
CA ILE A 309 -4.03 -17.42 19.97
C ILE A 309 -3.26 -16.09 19.92
N ALA A 310 -2.96 -15.59 18.72
CA ALA A 310 -2.34 -14.27 18.55
C ALA A 310 -3.15 -13.16 19.22
N GLY A 311 -4.46 -13.17 19.05
CA GLY A 311 -5.38 -12.24 19.71
C GLY A 311 -5.31 -12.32 21.23
N ALA A 312 -5.30 -13.53 21.79
CA ALA A 312 -5.14 -13.75 23.22
C ALA A 312 -3.76 -13.25 23.73
N MET A 313 -2.68 -13.61 23.05
CA MET A 313 -1.32 -13.14 23.39
C MET A 313 -1.18 -11.62 23.30
N HIS A 314 -1.88 -11.01 22.36
CA HIS A 314 -1.89 -9.55 22.19
C HIS A 314 -2.67 -8.86 23.33
N LYS A 315 -3.84 -9.37 23.68
CA LYS A 315 -4.75 -8.72 24.64
C LYS A 315 -4.44 -8.97 26.11
N LEU A 316 -4.02 -10.18 26.47
CA LEU A 316 -3.76 -10.53 27.86
C LEU A 316 -2.76 -9.61 28.56
N PRO A 317 -1.56 -9.32 28.01
CA PRO A 317 -0.63 -8.40 28.66
C PRO A 317 -1.19 -6.98 28.80
N MET A 318 -2.01 -6.52 27.83
CA MET A 318 -2.68 -5.21 27.89
C MET A 318 -3.68 -5.14 29.05
N MET A 319 -4.42 -6.22 29.32
CA MET A 319 -5.34 -6.30 30.47
C MET A 319 -4.60 -6.21 31.82
N PHE A 320 -3.34 -6.58 31.86
CA PHE A 320 -2.47 -6.47 33.05
C PHE A 320 -1.61 -5.20 33.09
N GLY A 321 -1.95 -4.19 32.31
CA GLY A 321 -1.36 -2.85 32.39
C GLY A 321 -0.12 -2.61 31.54
N MET A 322 0.29 -3.53 30.67
CA MET A 322 1.47 -3.36 29.82
C MET A 322 1.38 -2.12 28.91
N HIS A 323 0.16 -1.69 28.55
CA HIS A 323 -0.03 -0.44 27.78
C HIS A 323 0.51 0.80 28.52
N ASN A 324 0.45 0.81 29.87
CA ASN A 324 1.00 1.91 30.67
C ASN A 324 2.53 1.86 30.65
N ASP A 325 3.14 0.68 30.66
CA ASP A 325 4.58 0.51 30.61
C ASP A 325 5.14 0.92 29.23
N ILE A 326 4.46 0.53 28.15
CA ILE A 326 4.81 0.97 26.80
C ILE A 326 4.68 2.49 26.69
N GLY A 327 3.59 3.07 27.18
CA GLY A 327 3.39 4.52 27.22
C GLY A 327 4.52 5.25 27.97
N ARG A 328 4.97 4.71 29.11
CA ARG A 328 6.10 5.27 29.86
C ARG A 328 7.41 5.21 29.06
N ILE A 329 7.70 4.09 28.39
CA ILE A 329 8.91 3.93 27.58
C ILE A 329 8.91 4.90 26.39
N LEU A 330 7.78 5.04 25.70
CA LEU A 330 7.66 5.92 24.53
C LEU A 330 7.74 7.40 24.90
N ASN A 331 7.17 7.79 26.06
CA ASN A 331 7.15 9.18 26.50
C ASN A 331 8.42 9.61 27.24
N ASN A 332 9.19 8.66 27.76
CA ASN A 332 10.45 8.91 28.47
C ASN A 332 11.49 7.86 28.05
N PRO A 333 12.00 7.91 26.83
CA PRO A 333 13.07 7.03 26.41
C PRO A 333 14.30 7.34 27.29
N GLY A 334 14.65 6.41 28.15
CA GLY A 334 15.88 6.47 28.93
C GLY A 334 17.11 6.69 28.03
N PRO A 335 18.29 6.96 28.60
CA PRO A 335 19.51 7.11 27.81
C PRO A 335 19.71 5.88 26.91
N ALA A 336 20.04 6.15 25.64
CA ALA A 336 20.28 5.07 24.66
C ALA A 336 21.27 4.07 25.25
N PRO A 337 21.02 2.75 25.12
CA PRO A 337 21.97 1.74 25.57
C PRO A 337 23.32 2.02 24.91
N GLN A 338 24.37 2.22 25.74
CA GLN A 338 25.73 2.26 25.23
C GLN A 338 26.02 0.87 24.67
N LEU A 339 26.12 0.76 23.36
CA LEU A 339 26.65 -0.44 22.72
C LEU A 339 28.06 -0.60 23.26
N ALA A 340 28.27 -1.65 24.08
CA ALA A 340 29.59 -2.04 24.47
C ALA A 340 30.43 -2.34 23.21
N ALA A 341 31.55 -1.64 23.10
CA ALA A 341 32.51 -1.75 21.98
C ALA A 341 33.17 -3.12 21.92
#